data_a200784bfaf65f6269be054fb133025f
#
_entry.id   a200784bfaf65f6269be054fb133025f
#
_cell.length_a   1.000
_cell.length_b   1.000
_cell.length_c   1.000
_cell.angle_alpha   90.00
_cell.angle_beta   90.00
_cell.angle_gamma   90.00
#
_symmetry.space_group_name_H-M   'P 1'
#
loop_
_entity.id
_entity.type
_entity.pdbx_description
1 polymer ?
#
loop_
_entity_poly.entity_id
_entity_poly.type
_entity_poly.pdbx_seq_one_letter_code
_entity_poly.pdbx_strand_id
1 'polypeptide(L)'
;MKVIENQTFSKERDFYGSEGVKLINCTFKGIEDGESAFKESKDIVIESCLWDLRYPFWHDNKVVINNTTLTSNCRAALWYSNDITITNSKLHGIKALRECKDILIDNTSIISPEFGWYNNNIKITNSSAEGEYFMMKTSNLVFDNLTLKGKYSFQYIENATFINCNLDTKDAFWHGKNIVVKDCIVKGEYLAWYAEDLTFINCKIIGTQPLCYCKNLKLIDCEMIDCDLSFEKSEVEASIINEIISIKNPTSGSIIVKDVKEIIMDDVTSTCKIKIAK
;
A
#
# COMPACT_ATOMS: atom_id res chain seq x y z
N MET A 1 -21.21 26.67 -2.96
CA MET A 1 -20.35 26.18 -1.87
C MET A 1 -20.17 27.28 -0.85
N LYS A 2 -20.46 27.03 0.43
CA LYS A 2 -20.24 27.97 1.54
C LYS A 2 -18.76 28.00 1.89
N VAL A 3 -18.12 29.16 1.85
CA VAL A 3 -16.69 29.34 2.19
C VAL A 3 -16.56 29.84 3.63
N ILE A 4 -15.67 29.23 4.39
CA ILE A 4 -15.37 29.59 5.79
C ILE A 4 -13.85 29.64 5.91
N GLU A 5 -13.30 30.72 6.46
CA GLU A 5 -11.86 30.96 6.50
C GLU A 5 -11.39 31.37 7.88
N ASN A 6 -10.15 31.00 8.21
CA ASN A 6 -9.40 31.49 9.37
C ASN A 6 -10.15 31.28 10.72
N GLN A 7 -10.86 30.16 10.86
CA GLN A 7 -11.63 29.85 12.07
C GLN A 7 -11.09 28.62 12.81
N THR A 8 -11.40 28.56 14.10
CA THR A 8 -11.09 27.41 14.95
C THR A 8 -12.38 26.74 15.41
N PHE A 9 -12.42 25.42 15.30
CA PHE A 9 -13.55 24.56 15.67
C PHE A 9 -13.11 23.54 16.70
N SER A 10 -13.94 23.25 17.69
CA SER A 10 -13.62 22.33 18.77
C SER A 10 -14.79 21.47 19.23
N LYS A 11 -15.96 21.67 18.65
CA LYS A 11 -17.17 20.96 19.07
C LYS A 11 -17.33 19.65 18.31
N GLU A 12 -17.96 18.71 18.94
CA GLU A 12 -18.44 17.51 18.27
C GLU A 12 -19.42 17.85 17.16
N ARG A 13 -19.22 17.26 15.98
CA ARG A 13 -20.12 17.38 14.82
C ARG A 13 -20.42 18.79 14.34
N ASP A 14 -19.45 19.70 14.40
CA ASP A 14 -19.60 21.11 13.99
C ASP A 14 -20.21 21.27 12.59
N PHE A 15 -19.98 20.34 11.66
CA PHE A 15 -20.47 20.33 10.28
C PHE A 15 -21.21 19.05 9.91
N TYR A 16 -21.81 18.36 10.87
CA TYR A 16 -22.56 17.14 10.62
C TYR A 16 -23.62 17.31 9.53
N GLY A 17 -23.66 16.41 8.57
CA GLY A 17 -24.66 16.44 7.48
C GLY A 17 -24.55 17.65 6.55
N SER A 18 -23.39 18.32 6.50
CA SER A 18 -23.21 19.50 5.66
C SER A 18 -23.05 19.14 4.19
N GLU A 19 -23.49 20.03 3.30
CA GLU A 19 -23.28 19.91 1.86
C GLU A 19 -22.72 21.21 1.28
N GLY A 20 -21.73 21.07 0.40
CA GLY A 20 -21.15 22.20 -0.32
C GLY A 20 -20.38 23.19 0.57
N VAL A 21 -19.51 22.69 1.45
CA VAL A 21 -18.68 23.51 2.35
C VAL A 21 -17.22 23.51 1.90
N LYS A 22 -16.60 24.68 1.87
CA LYS A 22 -15.16 24.88 1.69
C LYS A 22 -14.57 25.55 2.92
N LEU A 23 -13.58 24.90 3.53
CA LEU A 23 -12.78 25.45 4.62
C LEU A 23 -11.39 25.86 4.10
N ILE A 24 -10.92 27.04 4.48
CA ILE A 24 -9.60 27.56 4.13
C ILE A 24 -8.91 28.05 5.41
N ASN A 25 -7.68 27.57 5.65
CA ASN A 25 -6.86 27.99 6.79
C ASN A 25 -7.61 27.88 8.14
N CYS A 26 -8.37 26.79 8.30
CA CYS A 26 -9.11 26.51 9.52
C CYS A 26 -8.39 25.51 10.41
N THR A 27 -8.66 25.56 11.71
CA THR A 27 -8.07 24.66 12.70
C THR A 27 -9.17 23.90 13.44
N PHE A 28 -9.06 22.59 13.49
CA PHE A 28 -9.90 21.69 14.31
C PHE A 28 -9.08 21.19 15.49
N LYS A 29 -9.28 21.82 16.65
CA LYS A 29 -8.49 21.56 17.84
C LYS A 29 -9.28 21.95 19.08
N GLY A 30 -9.18 21.18 20.16
CA GLY A 30 -9.87 21.51 21.40
C GLY A 30 -9.49 20.62 22.56
N ILE A 31 -9.96 20.99 23.76
CA ILE A 31 -9.77 20.22 25.01
C ILE A 31 -10.73 19.03 25.02
N GLU A 32 -11.91 19.19 24.44
CA GLU A 32 -12.91 18.15 24.33
C GLU A 32 -12.72 17.29 23.10
N ASP A 33 -13.42 16.19 23.07
CA ASP A 33 -13.33 15.14 22.08
C ASP A 33 -14.01 15.48 20.74
N GLY A 34 -13.92 16.71 20.28
CA GLY A 34 -14.56 17.30 19.10
C GLY A 34 -14.56 16.41 17.86
N GLU A 35 -15.14 15.21 18.00
CA GLU A 35 -15.12 14.17 16.98
C GLU A 35 -16.18 14.34 15.91
N SER A 36 -15.99 13.63 14.79
CA SER A 36 -17.00 13.47 13.75
C SER A 36 -17.47 14.79 13.11
N ALA A 37 -16.55 15.74 12.96
CA ALA A 37 -16.89 17.10 12.52
C ALA A 37 -17.72 17.13 11.23
N PHE A 38 -17.36 16.37 10.20
CA PHE A 38 -18.07 16.31 8.90
C PHE A 38 -18.87 15.01 8.70
N LYS A 39 -19.06 14.21 9.70
CA LYS A 39 -19.78 12.95 9.51
C LYS A 39 -21.07 13.11 8.71
N GLU A 40 -21.31 12.21 7.73
CA GLU A 40 -22.49 12.19 6.84
C GLU A 40 -22.62 13.43 5.93
N SER A 41 -21.48 13.99 5.50
CA SER A 41 -21.43 15.21 4.70
C SER A 41 -21.10 14.93 3.23
N LYS A 42 -21.30 15.95 2.38
CA LYS A 42 -21.08 15.83 0.94
C LYS A 42 -20.51 17.10 0.33
N ASP A 43 -19.76 16.96 -0.77
CA ASP A 43 -19.13 18.09 -1.49
C ASP A 43 -18.29 18.99 -0.56
N ILE A 44 -17.31 18.38 0.11
CA ILE A 44 -16.44 19.03 1.11
C ILE A 44 -15.09 19.34 0.50
N VAL A 45 -14.61 20.58 0.68
CA VAL A 45 -13.28 21.01 0.28
C VAL A 45 -12.53 21.56 1.49
N ILE A 46 -11.38 20.98 1.79
CA ILE A 46 -10.50 21.34 2.91
C ILE A 46 -9.16 21.80 2.34
N GLU A 47 -8.79 23.03 2.60
CA GLU A 47 -7.59 23.66 2.06
C GLU A 47 -6.76 24.33 3.16
N SER A 48 -5.49 24.01 3.26
CA SER A 48 -4.53 24.62 4.21
C SER A 48 -4.98 24.56 5.67
N CYS A 49 -5.62 23.47 6.09
CA CYS A 49 -6.20 23.31 7.41
C CYS A 49 -5.34 22.44 8.34
N LEU A 50 -5.59 22.54 9.64
CA LEU A 50 -5.03 21.68 10.66
C LEU A 50 -6.15 20.89 11.35
N TRP A 51 -6.02 19.56 11.38
CA TRP A 51 -6.92 18.62 12.05
C TRP A 51 -6.22 17.93 13.20
N ASP A 52 -6.62 18.23 14.41
CA ASP A 52 -6.10 17.66 15.65
C ASP A 52 -7.22 17.00 16.49
N LEU A 53 -8.32 16.68 15.85
CA LEU A 53 -9.50 16.00 16.39
C LEU A 53 -9.77 14.71 15.62
N ARG A 54 -10.39 13.71 16.25
CA ARG A 54 -10.59 12.36 15.71
C ARG A 54 -11.84 12.22 14.85
N TYR A 55 -11.85 11.22 13.96
CA TYR A 55 -13.00 10.78 13.15
C TYR A 55 -13.63 11.85 12.26
N PRO A 56 -12.89 12.76 11.61
CA PRO A 56 -13.50 13.94 10.97
C PRO A 56 -14.45 13.61 9.81
N PHE A 57 -14.15 12.59 8.99
CA PHE A 57 -14.83 12.36 7.70
C PHE A 57 -15.36 10.92 7.64
N TRP A 58 -16.50 10.68 8.27
CA TRP A 58 -17.15 9.37 8.28
C TRP A 58 -18.45 9.38 7.51
N HIS A 59 -18.62 8.41 6.60
CA HIS A 59 -19.77 8.31 5.71
C HIS A 59 -19.94 9.51 4.77
N ASP A 60 -18.82 10.12 4.38
CA ASP A 60 -18.85 11.30 3.53
C ASP A 60 -18.74 10.92 2.05
N ASN A 61 -19.19 11.82 1.20
CA ASN A 61 -19.10 11.66 -0.24
C ASN A 61 -18.52 12.93 -0.88
N LYS A 62 -17.55 12.73 -1.77
CA LYS A 62 -16.83 13.79 -2.49
C LYS A 62 -16.12 14.75 -1.55
N VAL A 63 -14.98 14.27 -1.06
CA VAL A 63 -14.09 14.97 -0.11
C VAL A 63 -12.78 15.32 -0.79
N VAL A 64 -12.44 16.60 -0.84
CA VAL A 64 -11.17 17.09 -1.36
C VAL A 64 -10.37 17.72 -0.22
N ILE A 65 -9.16 17.19 0.00
CA ILE A 65 -8.23 17.64 1.04
C ILE A 65 -6.93 18.08 0.36
N ASN A 66 -6.56 19.33 0.49
CA ASN A 66 -5.34 19.86 -0.10
C ASN A 66 -4.52 20.66 0.90
N ASN A 67 -3.19 20.53 0.84
CA ASN A 67 -2.24 21.27 1.67
C ASN A 67 -2.60 21.26 3.18
N THR A 68 -3.11 20.15 3.68
CA THR A 68 -3.71 20.02 5.00
C THR A 68 -2.93 19.02 5.86
N THR A 69 -2.86 19.28 7.16
CA THR A 69 -2.25 18.37 8.13
C THR A 69 -3.32 17.74 9.02
N LEU A 70 -3.41 16.41 8.95
CA LEU A 70 -4.13 15.59 9.91
C LEU A 70 -3.08 15.01 10.87
N THR A 71 -3.09 15.42 12.14
CA THR A 71 -2.08 15.04 13.14
C THR A 71 -2.25 13.61 13.63
N SER A 72 -1.36 13.15 14.50
CA SER A 72 -1.47 11.83 15.17
C SER A 72 -2.75 11.68 16.03
N ASN A 73 -3.34 12.78 16.48
CA ASN A 73 -4.62 12.79 17.19
C ASN A 73 -5.81 12.59 16.26
N CYS A 74 -5.66 12.91 14.96
CA CYS A 74 -6.69 12.72 13.95
C CYS A 74 -6.78 11.24 13.51
N ARG A 75 -7.10 10.37 14.44
CA ARG A 75 -7.23 8.92 14.21
C ARG A 75 -8.51 8.58 13.45
N ALA A 76 -8.47 7.47 12.68
CA ALA A 76 -9.61 6.98 11.91
C ALA A 76 -10.31 8.08 11.09
N ALA A 77 -9.51 8.82 10.31
CA ALA A 77 -9.92 10.08 9.71
C ALA A 77 -11.04 9.92 8.64
N LEU A 78 -10.89 8.94 7.75
CA LEU A 78 -11.80 8.72 6.61
C LEU A 78 -12.27 7.27 6.63
N TRP A 79 -13.46 7.04 7.13
CA TRP A 79 -14.09 5.72 7.15
C TRP A 79 -15.43 5.72 6.44
N TYR A 80 -15.69 4.67 5.65
CA TYR A 80 -16.93 4.47 4.91
C TYR A 80 -17.27 5.60 3.93
N SER A 81 -16.25 6.31 3.42
CA SER A 81 -16.41 7.49 2.58
C SER A 81 -16.03 7.20 1.13
N ASN A 82 -16.55 7.98 0.18
CA ASN A 82 -16.35 7.75 -1.24
C ASN A 82 -15.96 9.03 -1.98
N ASP A 83 -15.32 8.87 -3.15
CA ASP A 83 -14.86 9.98 -3.99
C ASP A 83 -13.95 10.93 -3.22
N ILE A 84 -12.77 10.41 -2.84
CA ILE A 84 -11.82 11.10 -1.97
C ILE A 84 -10.60 11.52 -2.79
N THR A 85 -10.24 12.79 -2.73
CA THR A 85 -9.01 13.32 -3.28
C THR A 85 -8.18 13.98 -2.20
N ILE A 86 -6.93 13.54 -2.01
CA ILE A 86 -6.00 14.09 -1.01
C ILE A 86 -4.70 14.45 -1.70
N THR A 87 -4.30 15.72 -1.62
CA THR A 87 -3.08 16.20 -2.27
C THR A 87 -2.26 17.08 -1.34
N ASN A 88 -0.92 17.04 -1.49
CA ASN A 88 0.01 17.91 -0.77
C ASN A 88 -0.16 17.91 0.75
N SER A 89 -0.55 16.80 1.35
CA SER A 89 -1.08 16.75 2.71
C SER A 89 -0.29 15.79 3.62
N LYS A 90 -0.65 15.76 4.90
CA LYS A 90 -0.10 14.84 5.90
C LYS A 90 -1.26 14.08 6.58
N LEU A 91 -1.21 12.75 6.52
CA LEU A 91 -2.14 11.83 7.18
C LEU A 91 -1.38 11.05 8.26
N HIS A 92 -1.30 11.59 9.47
CA HIS A 92 -0.46 11.05 10.54
C HIS A 92 -1.24 10.37 11.68
N GLY A 93 -2.48 10.01 11.48
CA GLY A 93 -3.29 9.31 12.48
C GLY A 93 -3.45 7.82 12.18
N ILE A 94 -3.47 6.99 13.21
CA ILE A 94 -3.72 5.54 13.08
C ILE A 94 -5.06 5.28 12.39
N LYS A 95 -5.10 4.25 11.50
CA LYS A 95 -6.32 3.83 10.78
C LYS A 95 -6.96 4.96 9.96
N ALA A 96 -6.14 5.82 9.38
CA ALA A 96 -6.63 7.04 8.75
C ALA A 96 -7.62 6.80 7.60
N LEU A 97 -7.55 5.66 6.89
CA LEU A 97 -8.42 5.32 5.77
C LEU A 97 -8.94 3.88 5.91
N ARG A 98 -10.25 3.66 5.80
CA ARG A 98 -10.82 2.32 5.89
C ARG A 98 -12.20 2.23 5.25
N GLU A 99 -12.48 1.12 4.54
CA GLU A 99 -13.77 0.83 3.91
C GLU A 99 -14.27 1.96 3.00
N CYS A 100 -13.33 2.57 2.28
CA CYS A 100 -13.57 3.69 1.37
C CYS A 100 -13.47 3.26 -0.09
N LYS A 101 -13.99 4.08 -0.99
CA LYS A 101 -14.00 3.80 -2.42
C LYS A 101 -13.66 5.05 -3.25
N ASP A 102 -13.05 4.82 -4.43
CA ASP A 102 -12.69 5.86 -5.39
C ASP A 102 -11.78 6.93 -4.76
N ILE A 103 -10.51 6.55 -4.50
CA ILE A 103 -9.57 7.34 -3.72
C ILE A 103 -8.37 7.73 -4.59
N LEU A 104 -8.04 9.01 -4.60
CA LEU A 104 -6.82 9.56 -5.18
C LEU A 104 -5.98 10.23 -4.09
N ILE A 105 -4.72 9.82 -3.94
CA ILE A 105 -3.75 10.44 -3.02
C ILE A 105 -2.51 10.79 -3.83
N ASP A 106 -2.08 12.04 -3.77
CA ASP A 106 -0.87 12.49 -4.46
C ASP A 106 -0.03 13.42 -3.57
N ASN A 107 1.29 13.33 -3.70
CA ASN A 107 2.27 14.15 -2.98
C ASN A 107 1.94 14.28 -1.47
N THR A 108 1.69 13.15 -0.81
CA THR A 108 1.19 13.10 0.57
C THR A 108 2.09 12.23 1.46
N SER A 109 2.32 12.70 2.69
CA SER A 109 2.99 11.93 3.73
C SER A 109 1.97 11.18 4.59
N ILE A 110 2.09 9.85 4.66
CA ILE A 110 1.19 8.98 5.41
C ILE A 110 1.98 8.32 6.54
N ILE A 111 1.63 8.59 7.80
CA ILE A 111 2.15 7.88 8.98
C ILE A 111 0.95 7.29 9.69
N SER A 112 0.61 6.05 9.34
CA SER A 112 -0.67 5.49 9.77
C SER A 112 -0.62 3.96 9.81
N PRO A 113 -0.40 3.34 10.97
CA PRO A 113 -0.66 1.91 11.14
C PRO A 113 -2.09 1.53 10.73
N GLU A 114 -2.25 0.36 10.12
CA GLU A 114 -3.53 -0.16 9.64
C GLU A 114 -4.23 0.77 8.60
N PHE A 115 -3.45 1.46 7.77
CA PHE A 115 -3.96 2.32 6.71
C PHE A 115 -4.55 1.53 5.56
N GLY A 116 -5.72 1.92 5.09
CA GLY A 116 -6.26 1.49 3.82
C GLY A 116 -6.92 0.10 3.82
N TRP A 117 -7.44 -0.39 4.94
CA TRP A 117 -8.10 -1.68 5.00
C TRP A 117 -9.47 -1.68 4.31
N TYR A 118 -9.75 -2.75 3.54
CA TYR A 118 -11.02 -3.00 2.88
C TYR A 118 -11.47 -1.90 1.91
N ASN A 119 -10.54 -1.18 1.30
CA ASN A 119 -10.87 -0.17 0.30
C ASN A 119 -11.04 -0.78 -1.10
N ASN A 120 -11.59 0.01 -2.00
CA ASN A 120 -11.71 -0.33 -3.41
C ASN A 120 -11.40 0.88 -4.29
N ASN A 121 -10.68 0.66 -5.39
CA ASN A 121 -10.29 1.67 -6.37
C ASN A 121 -9.48 2.83 -5.74
N ILE A 122 -8.20 2.56 -5.50
CA ILE A 122 -7.29 3.53 -4.90
C ILE A 122 -6.06 3.76 -5.79
N LYS A 123 -5.70 5.02 -5.97
CA LYS A 123 -4.47 5.44 -6.61
C LYS A 123 -3.67 6.31 -5.67
N ILE A 124 -2.40 5.94 -5.43
CA ILE A 124 -1.44 6.72 -4.64
C ILE A 124 -0.22 7.02 -5.51
N THR A 125 0.11 8.31 -5.65
CA THR A 125 1.26 8.76 -6.44
C THR A 125 2.16 9.69 -5.64
N ASN A 126 3.48 9.71 -5.98
CA ASN A 126 4.47 10.66 -5.45
C ASN A 126 4.45 10.81 -3.92
N SER A 127 4.21 9.75 -3.19
CA SER A 127 3.90 9.81 -1.77
C SER A 127 4.86 8.97 -0.93
N SER A 128 4.89 9.25 0.37
CA SER A 128 5.60 8.42 1.34
C SER A 128 4.63 7.84 2.36
N ALA A 129 4.88 6.60 2.79
CA ALA A 129 4.06 5.93 3.78
C ALA A 129 4.93 5.23 4.84
N GLU A 130 4.49 5.27 6.10
CA GLU A 130 5.06 4.52 7.20
C GLU A 130 3.95 3.92 8.05
N GLY A 131 4.05 2.60 8.33
CA GLY A 131 3.08 1.91 9.18
C GLY A 131 3.03 0.41 8.95
N GLU A 132 2.48 -0.32 9.91
CA GLU A 132 2.22 -1.75 9.82
C GLU A 132 0.85 -2.02 9.22
N TYR A 133 0.67 -3.18 8.55
CA TYR A 133 -0.58 -3.63 7.94
C TYR A 133 -1.18 -2.64 6.92
N PHE A 134 -0.31 -2.05 6.10
CA PHE A 134 -0.72 -1.10 5.05
C PHE A 134 -1.50 -1.80 3.93
N MET A 135 -2.71 -1.34 3.61
CA MET A 135 -3.57 -1.83 2.51
C MET A 135 -4.02 -3.30 2.61
N MET A 136 -4.44 -3.76 3.78
CA MET A 136 -4.94 -5.13 3.91
C MET A 136 -6.33 -5.30 3.28
N LYS A 137 -6.53 -6.41 2.51
CA LYS A 137 -7.81 -6.78 1.88
C LYS A 137 -8.43 -5.65 1.03
N THR A 138 -7.61 -5.02 0.23
CA THR A 138 -7.98 -3.89 -0.63
C THR A 138 -7.84 -4.31 -2.10
N SER A 139 -8.67 -3.80 -2.97
CA SER A 139 -8.69 -4.16 -4.39
C SER A 139 -8.66 -2.97 -5.34
N ASN A 140 -8.19 -3.22 -6.58
CA ASN A 140 -8.07 -2.23 -7.66
C ASN A 140 -7.12 -1.08 -7.27
N LEU A 141 -5.84 -1.41 -7.15
CA LEU A 141 -4.80 -0.55 -6.59
C LEU A 141 -3.82 -0.09 -7.68
N VAL A 142 -3.45 1.18 -7.64
CA VAL A 142 -2.36 1.71 -8.44
C VAL A 142 -1.42 2.53 -7.55
N PHE A 143 -0.15 2.14 -7.51
CA PHE A 143 0.91 2.89 -6.84
C PHE A 143 1.99 3.30 -7.86
N ASP A 144 2.31 4.58 -7.90
CA ASP A 144 3.40 5.09 -8.73
C ASP A 144 4.26 6.06 -7.90
N ASN A 145 5.56 5.78 -7.83
CA ASN A 145 6.51 6.55 -7.03
C ASN A 145 6.11 6.64 -5.54
N LEU A 146 5.80 5.47 -4.95
CA LEU A 146 5.55 5.34 -3.51
C LEU A 146 6.82 4.85 -2.79
N THR A 147 7.21 5.55 -1.73
CA THR A 147 8.18 5.03 -0.76
C THR A 147 7.45 4.56 0.49
N LEU A 148 7.56 3.27 0.81
CA LEU A 148 6.90 2.67 1.98
C LEU A 148 7.92 2.05 2.92
N LYS A 149 7.75 2.29 4.21
CA LYS A 149 8.45 1.58 5.29
C LYS A 149 7.43 0.98 6.26
N GLY A 150 7.50 -0.34 6.46
CA GLY A 150 6.52 -0.99 7.33
C GLY A 150 6.72 -2.49 7.52
N LYS A 151 5.64 -3.16 7.88
CA LYS A 151 5.54 -4.63 7.98
C LYS A 151 4.14 -5.08 7.62
N TYR A 152 4.02 -6.30 7.09
CA TYR A 152 2.74 -6.94 6.80
C TYR A 152 1.88 -6.15 5.80
N SER A 153 2.56 -5.45 4.86
CA SER A 153 1.88 -4.57 3.92
C SER A 153 1.33 -5.35 2.74
N PHE A 154 0.21 -4.88 2.18
CA PHE A 154 -0.40 -5.43 0.97
C PHE A 154 -0.86 -6.89 1.09
N GLN A 155 -1.23 -7.36 2.27
CA GLN A 155 -1.75 -8.72 2.43
C GLN A 155 -3.19 -8.81 1.93
N TYR A 156 -3.49 -9.91 1.21
CA TYR A 156 -4.81 -10.19 0.64
C TYR A 156 -5.32 -9.09 -0.31
N ILE A 157 -4.43 -8.41 -1.02
CA ILE A 157 -4.83 -7.44 -2.05
C ILE A 157 -5.16 -8.14 -3.37
N GLU A 158 -5.99 -7.50 -4.19
CA GLU A 158 -6.36 -7.98 -5.52
C GLU A 158 -6.30 -6.88 -6.56
N ASN A 159 -5.87 -7.22 -7.79
CA ASN A 159 -5.79 -6.31 -8.93
C ASN A 159 -4.94 -5.07 -8.62
N ALA A 160 -3.64 -5.26 -8.44
CA ALA A 160 -2.74 -4.19 -8.04
C ALA A 160 -1.59 -3.96 -9.04
N THR A 161 -1.22 -2.71 -9.24
CA THR A 161 -0.07 -2.31 -10.04
C THR A 161 0.83 -1.38 -9.22
N PHE A 162 2.13 -1.72 -9.19
CA PHE A 162 3.18 -0.93 -8.55
C PHE A 162 4.20 -0.52 -9.59
N ILE A 163 4.50 0.78 -9.70
CA ILE A 163 5.47 1.33 -10.66
C ILE A 163 6.42 2.27 -9.92
N ASN A 164 7.72 2.14 -10.16
CA ASN A 164 8.75 3.03 -9.58
C ASN A 164 8.70 3.13 -8.05
N CYS A 165 8.27 2.10 -7.34
CA CYS A 165 8.11 2.12 -5.90
C CYS A 165 9.36 1.62 -5.16
N ASN A 166 9.56 2.14 -3.94
CA ASN A 166 10.56 1.64 -3.00
C ASN A 166 9.85 1.14 -1.74
N LEU A 167 9.78 -0.18 -1.60
CA LEU A 167 9.01 -0.87 -0.56
C LEU A 167 9.96 -1.59 0.39
N ASP A 168 10.15 -1.07 1.60
CA ASP A 168 10.89 -1.70 2.71
C ASP A 168 9.85 -2.26 3.70
N THR A 169 9.42 -3.50 3.47
CA THR A 169 8.31 -4.07 4.23
C THR A 169 8.34 -5.60 4.28
N LYS A 170 8.46 -6.16 5.47
CA LYS A 170 8.42 -7.59 5.76
C LYS A 170 7.03 -8.18 5.48
N ASP A 171 6.99 -9.46 5.06
CA ASP A 171 5.77 -10.23 4.79
C ASP A 171 4.78 -9.54 3.81
N ALA A 172 5.33 -8.83 2.82
CA ALA A 172 4.52 -8.14 1.83
C ALA A 172 3.82 -9.09 0.85
N PHE A 173 2.67 -8.71 0.32
CA PHE A 173 1.89 -9.40 -0.72
C PHE A 173 1.38 -10.80 -0.35
N TRP A 174 1.38 -11.20 0.91
CA TRP A 174 0.85 -12.51 1.30
C TRP A 174 -0.59 -12.70 0.83
N HIS A 175 -0.87 -13.84 0.18
CA HIS A 175 -2.16 -14.15 -0.43
C HIS A 175 -2.68 -13.09 -1.42
N GLY A 176 -1.79 -12.29 -1.99
CA GLY A 176 -2.16 -11.32 -3.02
C GLY A 176 -2.49 -11.98 -4.36
N LYS A 177 -3.38 -11.37 -5.16
CA LYS A 177 -3.82 -11.89 -6.45
C LYS A 177 -3.79 -10.86 -7.55
N ASN A 178 -3.38 -11.28 -8.76
CA ASN A 178 -3.32 -10.44 -9.95
C ASN A 178 -2.55 -9.13 -9.70
N ILE A 179 -1.25 -9.27 -9.44
CA ILE A 179 -0.37 -8.16 -9.06
C ILE A 179 0.75 -8.00 -10.11
N VAL A 180 0.98 -6.77 -10.53
CA VAL A 180 2.13 -6.38 -11.36
C VAL A 180 3.00 -5.39 -10.60
N VAL A 181 4.30 -5.71 -10.49
CA VAL A 181 5.31 -4.86 -9.85
C VAL A 181 6.39 -4.57 -10.89
N LYS A 182 6.58 -3.31 -11.24
CA LYS A 182 7.46 -2.90 -12.31
C LYS A 182 8.40 -1.78 -11.88
N ASP A 183 9.68 -1.91 -12.24
CA ASP A 183 10.73 -0.90 -11.96
C ASP A 183 10.82 -0.53 -10.46
N CYS A 184 10.63 -1.51 -9.57
CA CYS A 184 10.53 -1.31 -8.12
C CYS A 184 11.73 -1.94 -7.37
N ILE A 185 11.97 -1.39 -6.18
CA ILE A 185 12.79 -2.04 -5.15
C ILE A 185 11.84 -2.58 -4.09
N VAL A 186 11.92 -3.89 -3.82
CA VAL A 186 11.12 -4.54 -2.78
C VAL A 186 12.05 -5.25 -1.82
N LYS A 187 12.12 -4.75 -0.60
CA LYS A 187 13.00 -5.25 0.45
C LYS A 187 12.18 -5.75 1.64
N GLY A 188 12.48 -6.95 2.09
CA GLY A 188 11.86 -7.56 3.26
C GLY A 188 11.90 -9.08 3.21
N GLU A 189 11.74 -9.72 4.35
CA GLU A 189 11.70 -11.17 4.50
C GLU A 189 10.32 -11.72 4.07
N TYR A 190 10.28 -12.99 3.64
CA TYR A 190 9.08 -13.78 3.36
C TYR A 190 8.12 -13.13 2.35
N LEU A 191 8.68 -12.49 1.32
CA LEU A 191 7.93 -11.79 0.29
C LEU A 191 6.96 -12.71 -0.45
N ALA A 192 5.71 -12.28 -0.59
CA ALA A 192 4.66 -12.80 -1.45
C ALA A 192 4.27 -14.28 -1.24
N TRP A 193 4.39 -14.79 -0.03
CA TRP A 193 3.95 -16.16 0.25
C TRP A 193 2.47 -16.35 -0.09
N TYR A 194 2.17 -17.46 -0.79
CA TYR A 194 0.83 -17.84 -1.25
C TYR A 194 0.18 -16.85 -2.24
N ALA A 195 0.96 -16.03 -2.93
CA ALA A 195 0.42 -15.17 -3.97
C ALA A 195 0.04 -15.94 -5.24
N GLU A 196 -0.95 -15.44 -5.97
CA GLU A 196 -1.40 -15.98 -7.26
C GLU A 196 -1.33 -14.89 -8.35
N ASP A 197 -0.91 -15.26 -9.58
CA ASP A 197 -0.82 -14.32 -10.72
C ASP A 197 0.01 -13.07 -10.42
N LEU A 198 1.21 -13.27 -9.87
CA LEU A 198 2.13 -12.21 -9.51
C LEU A 198 3.26 -12.08 -10.55
N THR A 199 3.45 -10.86 -11.05
CA THR A 199 4.52 -10.57 -12.02
C THR A 199 5.43 -9.45 -11.53
N PHE A 200 6.73 -9.72 -11.47
CA PHE A 200 7.78 -8.72 -11.28
C PHE A 200 8.50 -8.44 -12.60
N ILE A 201 8.69 -7.16 -12.95
CA ILE A 201 9.38 -6.74 -14.17
C ILE A 201 10.45 -5.73 -13.81
N ASN A 202 11.72 -6.00 -14.16
CA ASN A 202 12.85 -5.11 -13.89
C ASN A 202 12.90 -4.64 -12.43
N CYS A 203 12.70 -5.56 -11.50
CA CYS A 203 12.64 -5.26 -10.07
C CYS A 203 13.90 -5.74 -9.35
N LYS A 204 14.20 -5.06 -8.23
CA LYS A 204 15.20 -5.51 -7.26
C LYS A 204 14.49 -6.07 -6.03
N ILE A 205 14.62 -7.36 -5.80
CA ILE A 205 14.04 -8.10 -4.67
C ILE A 205 15.14 -8.39 -3.67
N ILE A 206 14.96 -8.02 -2.40
CA ILE A 206 15.99 -8.13 -1.37
C ILE A 206 15.43 -8.80 -0.12
N GLY A 207 16.01 -9.91 0.31
CA GLY A 207 15.67 -10.57 1.57
C GLY A 207 15.44 -12.06 1.48
N THR A 208 15.36 -12.71 2.64
CA THR A 208 15.31 -14.16 2.81
C THR A 208 13.96 -14.77 2.45
N GLN A 209 13.95 -15.99 1.96
CA GLN A 209 12.81 -16.86 1.66
C GLN A 209 11.69 -16.15 0.86
N PRO A 210 12.04 -15.46 -0.24
CA PRO A 210 11.02 -14.78 -1.05
C PRO A 210 10.28 -15.79 -1.92
N LEU A 211 9.03 -15.44 -2.25
CA LEU A 211 8.26 -16.03 -3.37
C LEU A 211 7.97 -17.53 -3.17
N CYS A 212 7.68 -17.94 -1.94
CA CYS A 212 7.33 -19.32 -1.63
C CYS A 212 5.82 -19.55 -1.74
N TYR A 213 5.44 -20.77 -2.16
CA TYR A 213 4.05 -21.22 -2.30
C TYR A 213 3.21 -20.42 -3.31
N CYS A 214 3.86 -19.75 -4.27
CA CYS A 214 3.19 -18.94 -5.29
C CYS A 214 2.62 -19.81 -6.42
N LYS A 215 1.53 -19.34 -7.03
CA LYS A 215 0.97 -19.90 -8.28
C LYS A 215 1.09 -18.89 -9.41
N ASN A 216 1.47 -19.36 -10.61
CA ASN A 216 1.67 -18.54 -11.79
C ASN A 216 2.53 -17.29 -11.52
N LEU A 217 3.67 -17.50 -10.87
CA LEU A 217 4.64 -16.45 -10.56
C LEU A 217 5.51 -16.17 -11.79
N LYS A 218 5.72 -14.87 -12.10
CA LYS A 218 6.61 -14.45 -13.18
C LYS A 218 7.62 -13.42 -12.71
N LEU A 219 8.90 -13.62 -13.07
CA LEU A 219 9.97 -12.66 -12.91
C LEU A 219 10.61 -12.39 -14.27
N ILE A 220 10.66 -11.13 -14.68
CA ILE A 220 11.24 -10.70 -15.95
C ILE A 220 12.38 -9.74 -15.65
N ASP A 221 13.62 -10.17 -15.93
CA ASP A 221 14.86 -9.39 -15.77
C ASP A 221 15.02 -8.77 -14.38
N CYS A 222 14.77 -9.56 -13.35
CA CYS A 222 14.85 -9.12 -11.96
C CYS A 222 16.22 -9.39 -11.34
N GLU A 223 16.63 -8.53 -10.41
CA GLU A 223 17.71 -8.80 -9.47
C GLU A 223 17.15 -9.37 -8.16
N MET A 224 17.81 -10.41 -7.61
CA MET A 224 17.46 -10.98 -6.31
C MET A 224 18.69 -10.96 -5.40
N ILE A 225 18.69 -10.13 -4.36
CA ILE A 225 19.82 -9.86 -3.48
C ILE A 225 19.54 -10.43 -2.09
N ASP A 226 20.52 -11.13 -1.51
CA ASP A 226 20.37 -11.79 -0.21
C ASP A 226 19.16 -12.75 -0.16
N CYS A 227 18.81 -13.32 -1.32
CA CYS A 227 17.69 -14.24 -1.47
C CYS A 227 18.17 -15.69 -1.34
N ASP A 228 17.80 -16.33 -0.25
CA ASP A 228 18.01 -17.76 0.01
C ASP A 228 16.66 -18.49 0.07
N LEU A 229 16.70 -19.81 -0.09
CA LEU A 229 15.52 -20.69 -0.02
C LEU A 229 14.36 -20.20 -0.89
N SER A 230 14.67 -19.55 -2.02
CA SER A 230 13.70 -18.90 -2.89
C SER A 230 12.83 -19.89 -3.62
N PHE A 231 11.57 -19.53 -3.88
CA PHE A 231 10.60 -20.24 -4.73
C PHE A 231 10.09 -21.58 -4.16
N GLU A 232 10.27 -21.86 -2.87
CA GLU A 232 9.81 -23.13 -2.31
C GLU A 232 8.33 -23.38 -2.62
N LYS A 233 8.04 -24.54 -3.24
CA LYS A 233 6.70 -24.99 -3.66
C LYS A 233 5.94 -24.00 -4.55
N SER A 234 6.65 -23.24 -5.38
CA SER A 234 6.07 -22.28 -6.32
C SER A 234 6.04 -22.78 -7.75
N GLU A 235 5.00 -22.41 -8.48
CA GLU A 235 4.94 -22.47 -9.94
C GLU A 235 5.54 -21.18 -10.49
N VAL A 236 6.70 -21.25 -11.19
CA VAL A 236 7.47 -20.05 -11.50
C VAL A 236 8.07 -20.06 -12.90
N GLU A 237 7.98 -18.92 -13.59
CA GLU A 237 8.74 -18.59 -14.78
C GLU A 237 9.62 -17.36 -14.47
N ALA A 238 10.94 -17.53 -14.41
CA ALA A 238 11.83 -16.47 -13.94
C ALA A 238 13.04 -16.24 -14.86
N SER A 239 13.37 -14.95 -15.08
CA SER A 239 14.63 -14.45 -15.60
C SER A 239 15.30 -13.59 -14.53
N ILE A 240 16.42 -14.07 -13.97
CA ILE A 240 17.17 -13.45 -12.89
C ILE A 240 18.56 -13.08 -13.41
N ILE A 241 18.90 -11.80 -13.36
CA ILE A 241 20.08 -11.24 -14.03
C ILE A 241 21.34 -11.19 -13.14
N ASN A 242 21.26 -11.62 -11.88
CA ASN A 242 22.38 -11.70 -10.95
C ASN A 242 22.53 -13.09 -10.33
N GLU A 243 23.57 -13.30 -9.54
CA GLU A 243 23.76 -14.48 -8.68
C GLU A 243 22.80 -14.40 -7.48
N ILE A 244 22.19 -15.54 -7.11
CA ILE A 244 21.37 -15.69 -5.90
C ILE A 244 21.96 -16.72 -4.93
N ILE A 245 21.55 -16.68 -3.66
CA ILE A 245 22.09 -17.58 -2.64
C ILE A 245 21.56 -19.00 -2.84
N SER A 246 20.25 -19.22 -2.86
CA SER A 246 19.72 -20.56 -3.10
C SER A 246 18.30 -20.58 -3.68
N ILE A 247 18.03 -21.65 -4.43
CA ILE A 247 16.72 -22.05 -4.94
C ILE A 247 16.30 -23.31 -4.20
N LYS A 248 15.07 -23.38 -3.69
CA LYS A 248 14.59 -24.55 -2.97
C LYS A 248 13.26 -25.05 -3.54
N ASN A 249 13.23 -26.30 -4.00
CA ASN A 249 12.02 -27.07 -4.32
C ASN A 249 10.90 -26.29 -5.08
N PRO A 250 11.20 -25.53 -6.14
CA PRO A 250 10.12 -24.98 -6.96
C PRO A 250 9.31 -26.13 -7.57
N THR A 251 7.99 -26.01 -7.66
CA THR A 251 7.10 -27.11 -8.09
C THR A 251 7.18 -27.34 -9.60
N SER A 252 7.07 -26.28 -10.40
CA SER A 252 7.03 -26.37 -11.87
C SER A 252 7.47 -25.06 -12.54
N GLY A 253 7.64 -25.12 -13.85
CA GLY A 253 8.02 -23.99 -14.69
C GLY A 253 9.51 -23.95 -15.04
N SER A 254 10.07 -22.75 -15.20
CA SER A 254 11.48 -22.58 -15.55
C SER A 254 12.11 -21.36 -14.86
N ILE A 255 13.35 -21.52 -14.43
CA ILE A 255 14.17 -20.45 -13.84
C ILE A 255 15.45 -20.32 -14.65
N ILE A 256 15.67 -19.17 -15.27
CA ILE A 256 16.93 -18.78 -15.87
C ILE A 256 17.60 -17.81 -14.90
N VAL A 257 18.78 -18.14 -14.41
CA VAL A 257 19.52 -17.34 -13.44
C VAL A 257 20.97 -17.20 -13.87
N LYS A 258 21.58 -16.04 -13.63
CA LYS A 258 22.99 -15.81 -13.99
C LYS A 258 23.92 -16.76 -13.25
N ASP A 259 23.73 -16.94 -11.95
CA ASP A 259 24.42 -17.93 -11.13
C ASP A 259 23.63 -18.22 -9.84
N VAL A 260 23.89 -19.34 -9.18
CA VAL A 260 23.26 -19.73 -7.91
C VAL A 260 24.25 -20.55 -7.08
N LYS A 261 24.41 -20.20 -5.79
CA LYS A 261 25.36 -20.92 -4.91
C LYS A 261 24.87 -22.31 -4.51
N GLU A 262 23.56 -22.48 -4.32
CA GLU A 262 22.98 -23.74 -3.90
C GLU A 262 21.61 -24.00 -4.56
N ILE A 263 21.42 -25.22 -5.03
CA ILE A 263 20.11 -25.69 -5.53
C ILE A 263 19.69 -26.88 -4.67
N ILE A 264 18.59 -26.73 -3.94
CA ILE A 264 18.01 -27.75 -3.07
C ILE A 264 16.80 -28.35 -3.79
N MET A 265 16.92 -29.61 -4.25
CA MET A 265 15.89 -30.35 -4.99
C MET A 265 15.68 -31.71 -4.33
N ASP A 266 15.23 -31.70 -3.07
CA ASP A 266 14.90 -32.89 -2.30
C ASP A 266 13.42 -33.28 -2.37
N ASP A 267 12.57 -32.46 -2.97
CA ASP A 267 11.19 -32.80 -3.32
C ASP A 267 11.14 -33.48 -4.70
N VAL A 268 10.95 -34.80 -4.67
CA VAL A 268 10.91 -35.65 -5.89
C VAL A 268 9.75 -35.33 -6.84
N THR A 269 8.77 -34.53 -6.43
CA THR A 269 7.62 -34.13 -7.25
C THR A 269 7.89 -32.88 -8.10
N SER A 270 9.01 -32.19 -7.90
CA SER A 270 9.39 -31.00 -8.65
C SER A 270 9.66 -31.33 -10.12
N THR A 271 9.08 -30.53 -11.00
CA THR A 271 9.30 -30.58 -12.47
C THR A 271 9.94 -29.30 -12.99
N CYS A 272 10.30 -28.37 -12.13
CA CYS A 272 10.90 -27.10 -12.51
C CYS A 272 12.28 -27.27 -13.16
N LYS A 273 12.51 -26.55 -14.25
CA LYS A 273 13.78 -26.54 -14.97
C LYS A 273 14.62 -25.33 -14.58
N ILE A 274 15.79 -25.57 -13.97
CA ILE A 274 16.73 -24.51 -13.60
C ILE A 274 17.87 -24.48 -14.61
N LYS A 275 18.13 -23.32 -15.21
CA LYS A 275 19.18 -23.08 -16.19
C LYS A 275 20.06 -21.92 -15.74
N ILE A 276 21.37 -22.17 -15.63
CA ILE A 276 22.35 -21.11 -15.42
C ILE A 276 22.68 -20.48 -16.77
N ALA A 277 22.52 -19.16 -16.87
CA ALA A 277 22.84 -18.41 -18.08
C ALA A 277 24.37 -18.35 -18.25
N LYS A 278 24.84 -18.76 -19.41
CA LYS A 278 26.27 -18.68 -19.76
C LYS A 278 26.62 -17.29 -20.24
#